data_8ac398de6302d97b16cd13d9fa1d5543
#
_entry.id   8ac398de6302d97b16cd13d9fa1d5543
#
_cell.length_a   1.000
_cell.length_b   1.000
_cell.length_c   1.000
_cell.angle_alpha   90.00
_cell.angle_beta   90.00
_cell.angle_gamma   90.00
#
_symmetry.space_group_name_H-M   'P 1'
#
loop_
_entity.id
_entity.type
_entity.pdbx_description
1 polymer ?
#
loop_
_entity_poly.entity_id
_entity_poly.type
_entity_poly.pdbx_seq_one_letter_code
_entity_poly.pdbx_strand_id
1 'polypeptide(L)'
;MARTITHKQAMFSTAGGRVRRGSSRRVQTVGRAPRRPRGPAPIVIIVALIALVVACWVFGRGCGTSQQAVENDRLKTYTLDTNKLVEQSANTAQSFSNLANGVGSIPKNDANRQLTEIVNECKSLEQGAVQVKVPAKGTSVQPLLKFGLNRRSKGATEYQKGITTLLTGTDTAAAAQSIQAGLRDLVVSDETLLAFKSSLETKLRAAKADTPVADPGRFVASLDSASTASINAYVASIAKKLPATAASTSTTAAANPSQAMTAYLKSKGTDTSSMTYEVVSSSSSDPGWKIDAASESGGGKTYFLLHQVNGSWTVVDSGSAITAAQLKAGAAPTDLKPVG
;
A
#
# COMPACT_ATOMS: atom_id res chain seq x y z
N MET A 1 9.89 32.04 18.05
CA MET A 1 9.47 31.32 19.28
C MET A 1 9.97 29.89 19.23
N ALA A 2 11.06 29.61 19.93
CA ALA A 2 11.69 28.27 19.95
C ALA A 2 11.09 27.48 21.11
N ARG A 3 10.62 26.24 20.85
CA ARG A 3 10.22 25.30 21.90
C ARG A 3 11.29 24.21 22.04
N THR A 4 11.94 24.26 23.18
CA THR A 4 12.92 23.32 23.68
C THR A 4 12.19 22.06 24.16
N ILE A 5 12.55 20.88 23.64
CA ILE A 5 12.05 19.59 24.10
C ILE A 5 13.12 18.97 25.02
N THR A 6 12.76 18.83 26.30
CA THR A 6 13.60 18.25 27.35
C THR A 6 13.47 16.73 27.35
N HIS A 7 14.58 16.02 27.14
CA HIS A 7 14.69 14.57 27.34
C HIS A 7 14.77 14.23 28.84
N LYS A 8 13.81 13.46 29.35
CA LYS A 8 13.88 12.78 30.65
C LYS A 8 14.51 11.40 30.48
N GLN A 9 15.72 11.23 30.97
CA GLN A 9 16.35 9.92 31.17
C GLN A 9 15.78 9.27 32.43
N ALA A 10 15.30 8.04 32.31
CA ALA A 10 14.93 7.19 33.43
C ALA A 10 16.11 6.30 33.82
N MET A 11 16.66 6.52 35.00
CA MET A 11 17.64 5.66 35.66
C MET A 11 16.93 4.44 36.26
N PHE A 12 17.36 3.24 35.88
CA PHE A 12 16.99 2.02 36.60
C PHE A 12 18.04 1.73 37.70
N SER A 13 17.54 1.75 38.93
CA SER A 13 18.28 1.42 40.16
C SER A 13 18.33 -0.10 40.32
N THR A 14 19.55 -0.63 40.51
CA THR A 14 19.84 -2.03 40.85
C THR A 14 19.76 -2.22 42.36
N ALA A 15 18.82 -3.02 42.83
CA ALA A 15 18.70 -3.43 44.23
C ALA A 15 19.49 -4.72 44.47
N GLY A 16 20.49 -4.64 45.37
CA GLY A 16 21.30 -5.77 45.80
C GLY A 16 20.59 -6.70 46.77
N GLY A 17 20.65 -7.99 46.48
CA GLY A 17 20.19 -9.06 47.36
C GLY A 17 21.31 -9.57 48.28
N ARG A 18 21.10 -9.43 49.59
CA ARG A 18 21.95 -9.94 50.66
C ARG A 18 21.90 -11.46 50.73
N VAL A 19 23.09 -12.11 50.71
CA VAL A 19 23.28 -13.51 51.03
C VAL A 19 23.41 -13.68 52.54
N ARG A 20 22.50 -14.46 53.16
CA ARG A 20 22.57 -14.88 54.56
C ARG A 20 23.53 -16.07 54.69
N ARG A 21 24.57 -15.91 55.52
CA ARG A 21 25.41 -17.01 56.05
C ARG A 21 24.64 -17.79 57.09
N GLY A 22 24.44 -19.07 56.84
CA GLY A 22 24.01 -20.05 57.84
C GLY A 22 25.20 -20.80 58.39
N SER A 23 25.42 -20.68 59.72
CA SER A 23 26.38 -21.45 60.47
C SER A 23 25.80 -22.84 60.79
N SER A 24 26.49 -23.90 60.45
CA SER A 24 26.11 -25.23 60.93
C SER A 24 27.22 -25.87 61.71
N ARG A 25 26.83 -26.37 62.86
CA ARG A 25 27.55 -27.04 63.97
C ARG A 25 28.35 -28.22 63.47
N ARG A 26 29.61 -28.30 64.05
CA ARG A 26 30.44 -29.48 64.07
C ARG A 26 29.81 -30.55 64.97
N VAL A 27 29.61 -31.71 64.39
CA VAL A 27 29.49 -32.95 65.15
C VAL A 27 30.71 -33.81 64.82
N GLN A 28 31.58 -34.04 65.87
CA GLN A 28 32.67 -35.00 65.80
C GLN A 28 32.08 -36.38 66.08
N THR A 29 32.24 -37.30 65.13
CA THR A 29 32.13 -38.74 65.41
C THR A 29 33.45 -39.41 65.06
N VAL A 30 33.99 -39.98 66.12
CA VAL A 30 35.22 -40.83 66.15
C VAL A 30 34.90 -42.21 65.59
N GLY A 31 35.71 -42.69 64.71
CA GLY A 31 35.92 -44.12 64.64
C GLY A 31 35.52 -44.89 63.42
N ARG A 32 36.49 -45.34 62.81
CA ARG A 32 36.84 -46.59 62.09
C ARG A 32 37.39 -46.30 60.68
N ALA A 33 38.64 -46.65 60.54
CA ALA A 33 39.36 -46.66 59.29
C ALA A 33 38.74 -47.69 58.33
N PRO A 34 38.21 -47.25 57.17
CA PRO A 34 37.78 -48.19 56.13
C PRO A 34 39.02 -48.56 55.29
N ARG A 35 39.12 -49.85 55.00
CA ARG A 35 40.01 -50.40 53.97
C ARG A 35 39.83 -49.62 52.66
N ARG A 36 40.94 -49.06 52.14
CA ARG A 36 40.95 -48.41 50.81
C ARG A 36 40.58 -49.40 49.75
N PRO A 37 39.47 -49.20 49.04
CA PRO A 37 39.24 -49.87 47.77
C PRO A 37 40.36 -49.42 46.84
N ARG A 38 41.04 -50.35 46.19
CA ARG A 38 41.91 -50.03 45.05
C ARG A 38 41.08 -49.37 44.00
N GLY A 39 41.10 -48.05 43.90
CA GLY A 39 40.48 -47.28 42.85
C GLY A 39 41.01 -47.71 41.48
N PRO A 40 40.23 -47.63 40.43
CA PRO A 40 40.65 -47.94 39.06
C PRO A 40 41.94 -47.17 38.77
N ALA A 41 42.89 -47.85 38.14
CA ALA A 41 44.23 -47.30 37.86
C ALA A 41 44.06 -45.91 37.16
N PRO A 42 44.87 -44.90 37.49
CA PRO A 42 44.72 -43.53 36.95
C PRO A 42 44.67 -43.50 35.44
N ILE A 43 45.23 -44.51 34.80
CA ILE A 43 45.14 -44.67 33.31
C ILE A 43 43.70 -44.84 32.81
N VAL A 44 42.84 -45.59 33.54
CA VAL A 44 41.41 -45.79 33.12
C VAL A 44 40.63 -44.49 33.22
N ILE A 45 40.94 -43.66 34.24
CA ILE A 45 40.29 -42.34 34.39
C ILE A 45 40.72 -41.38 33.26
N ILE A 46 42.02 -41.41 32.90
CA ILE A 46 42.53 -40.59 31.79
C ILE A 46 41.93 -41.04 30.44
N VAL A 47 41.82 -42.32 30.17
CA VAL A 47 41.22 -42.85 28.94
C VAL A 47 39.75 -42.50 28.88
N ALA A 48 39.00 -42.60 29.99
CA ALA A 48 37.59 -42.21 30.06
C ALA A 48 37.41 -40.71 29.83
N LEU A 49 38.25 -39.83 30.36
CA LEU A 49 38.23 -38.39 30.10
C LEU A 49 38.56 -38.05 28.66
N ILE A 50 39.54 -38.70 28.05
CA ILE A 50 39.86 -38.51 26.63
C ILE A 50 38.71 -38.96 25.76
N ALA A 51 38.10 -40.12 26.05
CA ALA A 51 36.93 -40.61 25.31
C ALA A 51 35.72 -39.64 25.44
N LEU A 52 35.49 -39.06 26.60
CA LEU A 52 34.44 -38.07 26.84
C LEU A 52 34.71 -36.78 26.09
N VAL A 53 35.96 -36.29 26.08
CA VAL A 53 36.32 -35.07 25.31
C VAL A 53 36.16 -35.31 23.81
N VAL A 54 36.60 -36.48 23.30
CA VAL A 54 36.42 -36.85 21.89
C VAL A 54 34.93 -36.98 21.54
N ALA A 55 34.14 -37.62 22.40
CA ALA A 55 32.69 -37.69 22.21
C ALA A 55 32.03 -36.31 22.19
N CYS A 56 32.35 -35.44 23.16
CA CYS A 56 31.86 -34.05 23.16
C CYS A 56 32.29 -33.26 21.90
N TRP A 57 33.50 -33.51 21.41
CA TRP A 57 34.01 -32.85 20.20
C TRP A 57 33.32 -33.36 18.92
N VAL A 58 33.06 -34.66 18.81
CA VAL A 58 32.34 -35.29 17.68
C VAL A 58 30.84 -34.92 17.72
N PHE A 59 30.19 -35.03 18.88
CA PHE A 59 28.78 -34.66 19.02
C PHE A 59 28.55 -33.15 18.93
N GLY A 60 29.46 -32.31 19.46
CA GLY A 60 29.40 -30.87 19.39
C GLY A 60 29.54 -30.35 17.96
N ARG A 61 30.38 -30.98 17.12
CA ARG A 61 30.49 -30.63 15.70
C ARG A 61 29.28 -31.09 14.85
N GLY A 62 28.68 -32.23 15.17
CA GLY A 62 27.51 -32.75 14.43
C GLY A 62 26.23 -31.93 14.63
N CYS A 63 25.98 -31.41 15.83
CA CYS A 63 24.80 -30.60 16.12
C CYS A 63 24.86 -29.20 15.50
N GLY A 64 26.02 -28.56 15.43
CA GLY A 64 26.15 -27.22 14.85
C GLY A 64 25.96 -27.19 13.35
N THR A 65 26.43 -28.18 12.62
CA THR A 65 26.29 -28.26 11.15
C THR A 65 24.85 -28.56 10.73
N SER A 66 24.11 -29.37 11.48
CA SER A 66 22.70 -29.67 11.15
C SER A 66 21.76 -28.45 11.34
N GLN A 67 21.93 -27.68 12.41
CA GLN A 67 21.14 -26.48 12.65
C GLN A 67 21.43 -25.40 11.61
N GLN A 68 22.69 -25.22 11.21
CA GLN A 68 23.05 -24.26 10.17
C GLN A 68 22.47 -24.65 8.80
N ALA A 69 22.45 -25.94 8.45
CA ALA A 69 21.84 -26.43 7.23
C ALA A 69 20.31 -26.16 7.22
N VAL A 70 19.63 -26.47 8.32
CA VAL A 70 18.18 -26.20 8.46
C VAL A 70 17.87 -24.70 8.32
N GLU A 71 18.64 -23.82 8.94
CA GLU A 71 18.44 -22.36 8.82
C GLU A 71 18.76 -21.85 7.41
N ASN A 72 19.69 -22.46 6.69
CA ASN A 72 19.95 -22.12 5.30
C ASN A 72 18.77 -22.54 4.38
N ASP A 73 18.19 -23.72 4.61
CA ASP A 73 17.03 -24.19 3.84
C ASP A 73 15.78 -23.34 4.14
N ARG A 74 15.60 -22.91 5.39
CA ARG A 74 14.53 -21.94 5.74
C ARG A 74 14.74 -20.59 5.05
N LEU A 75 15.99 -20.12 4.91
CA LEU A 75 16.29 -18.89 4.19
C LEU A 75 15.99 -19.03 2.69
N LYS A 76 16.29 -20.20 2.07
CA LYS A 76 15.90 -20.49 0.67
C LYS A 76 14.38 -20.46 0.50
N THR A 77 13.63 -21.15 1.38
CA THR A 77 12.17 -21.16 1.36
C THR A 77 11.61 -19.74 1.48
N TYR A 78 12.13 -18.96 2.44
CA TYR A 78 11.77 -17.55 2.58
C TYR A 78 12.03 -16.75 1.30
N THR A 79 13.18 -16.98 0.65
CA THR A 79 13.50 -16.31 -0.62
C THR A 79 12.52 -16.67 -1.72
N LEU A 80 12.14 -17.95 -1.85
CA LEU A 80 11.16 -18.38 -2.85
C LEU A 80 9.77 -17.77 -2.60
N ASP A 81 9.34 -17.67 -1.34
CA ASP A 81 8.06 -17.07 -0.98
C ASP A 81 8.07 -15.56 -1.21
N THR A 82 9.16 -14.87 -0.88
CA THR A 82 9.29 -13.43 -1.14
C THR A 82 9.45 -13.13 -2.63
N ASN A 83 10.11 -13.99 -3.42
CA ASN A 83 10.22 -13.84 -4.87
C ASN A 83 8.85 -13.76 -5.54
N LYS A 84 7.88 -14.59 -5.13
CA LYS A 84 6.50 -14.54 -5.67
C LYS A 84 5.88 -13.15 -5.49
N LEU A 85 6.03 -12.57 -4.30
CA LEU A 85 5.53 -11.21 -4.02
C LEU A 85 6.28 -10.15 -4.83
N VAL A 86 7.59 -10.30 -4.96
CA VAL A 86 8.46 -9.36 -5.68
C VAL A 86 8.18 -9.41 -7.19
N GLU A 87 7.99 -10.59 -7.77
CA GLU A 87 7.62 -10.76 -9.19
C GLU A 87 6.23 -10.20 -9.49
N GLN A 88 5.23 -10.49 -8.64
CA GLN A 88 3.90 -9.88 -8.77
C GLN A 88 3.99 -8.36 -8.68
N SER A 89 4.81 -7.85 -7.76
CA SER A 89 5.05 -6.42 -7.62
C SER A 89 5.71 -5.79 -8.86
N ALA A 90 6.62 -6.51 -9.53
CA ALA A 90 7.23 -6.09 -10.80
C ALA A 90 6.19 -6.03 -11.93
N ASN A 91 5.30 -7.02 -12.00
CA ASN A 91 4.20 -7.03 -12.99
C ASN A 91 3.23 -5.86 -12.74
N THR A 92 2.91 -5.58 -11.48
CA THR A 92 2.07 -4.43 -11.10
C THR A 92 2.76 -3.10 -11.46
N ALA A 93 4.09 -3.01 -11.31
CA ALA A 93 4.88 -1.85 -11.73
C ALA A 93 4.80 -1.63 -13.25
N GLN A 94 4.86 -2.70 -14.04
CA GLN A 94 4.71 -2.62 -15.50
C GLN A 94 3.30 -2.14 -15.89
N SER A 95 2.26 -2.66 -15.24
CA SER A 95 0.87 -2.24 -15.45
C SER A 95 0.68 -0.77 -15.10
N PHE A 96 1.27 -0.32 -13.97
CA PHE A 96 1.27 1.08 -13.57
C PHE A 96 1.96 1.99 -14.60
N SER A 97 3.14 1.60 -15.08
CA SER A 97 3.88 2.37 -16.08
C SER A 97 3.10 2.51 -17.38
N ASN A 98 2.50 1.41 -17.87
CA ASN A 98 1.66 1.42 -19.07
C ASN A 98 0.47 2.37 -18.91
N LEU A 99 -0.22 2.30 -17.77
CA LEU A 99 -1.34 3.17 -17.46
C LEU A 99 -0.90 4.63 -17.34
N ALA A 100 0.16 4.93 -16.59
CA ALA A 100 0.65 6.29 -16.39
C ALA A 100 1.00 6.98 -17.72
N ASN A 101 1.55 6.24 -18.68
CA ASN A 101 1.86 6.75 -20.01
C ASN A 101 0.60 6.94 -20.89
N GLY A 102 -0.46 6.18 -20.63
CA GLY A 102 -1.68 6.15 -21.45
C GLY A 102 -2.89 6.84 -20.87
N VAL A 103 -2.89 7.25 -19.60
CA VAL A 103 -4.08 7.67 -18.84
C VAL A 103 -4.91 8.77 -19.51
N GLY A 104 -4.27 9.71 -20.21
CA GLY A 104 -4.97 10.79 -20.93
C GLY A 104 -5.55 10.35 -22.29
N SER A 105 -5.31 9.12 -22.72
CA SER A 105 -5.73 8.62 -24.04
C SER A 105 -6.76 7.48 -23.94
N ILE A 106 -7.08 7.03 -22.74
CA ILE A 106 -8.07 5.96 -22.50
C ILE A 106 -9.34 6.54 -21.87
N PRO A 107 -10.50 5.88 -22.02
CA PRO A 107 -11.74 6.32 -21.40
C PRO A 107 -11.59 6.41 -19.87
N LYS A 108 -12.20 7.44 -19.27
CA LYS A 108 -12.14 7.71 -17.82
C LYS A 108 -12.48 6.48 -16.97
N ASN A 109 -13.54 5.76 -17.35
CA ASN A 109 -13.98 4.58 -16.59
C ASN A 109 -12.94 3.44 -16.63
N ASP A 110 -12.28 3.25 -17.78
CA ASP A 110 -11.21 2.26 -17.93
C ASP A 110 -9.96 2.66 -17.16
N ALA A 111 -9.60 3.94 -17.18
CA ALA A 111 -8.51 4.45 -16.34
C ALA A 111 -8.77 4.21 -14.86
N ASN A 112 -9.95 4.54 -14.36
CA ASN A 112 -10.32 4.34 -12.96
C ASN A 112 -10.37 2.86 -12.59
N ARG A 113 -10.86 1.98 -13.47
CA ARG A 113 -10.87 0.53 -13.26
C ARG A 113 -9.44 0.00 -13.15
N GLN A 114 -8.56 0.32 -14.09
CA GLN A 114 -7.16 -0.13 -14.07
C GLN A 114 -6.40 0.41 -12.85
N LEU A 115 -6.62 1.66 -12.45
CA LEU A 115 -6.04 2.21 -11.22
C LEU A 115 -6.52 1.45 -9.99
N THR A 116 -7.80 1.09 -9.93
CA THR A 116 -8.35 0.32 -8.81
C THR A 116 -7.75 -1.08 -8.74
N GLU A 117 -7.55 -1.74 -9.87
CA GLU A 117 -6.88 -3.04 -9.96
C GLU A 117 -5.44 -2.95 -9.44
N ILE A 118 -4.66 -1.95 -9.89
CA ILE A 118 -3.28 -1.71 -9.42
C ILE A 118 -3.23 -1.45 -7.90
N VAL A 119 -4.12 -0.62 -7.37
CA VAL A 119 -4.18 -0.32 -5.92
C VAL A 119 -4.53 -1.56 -5.12
N ASN A 120 -5.49 -2.36 -5.59
CA ASN A 120 -5.88 -3.60 -4.91
C ASN A 120 -4.75 -4.62 -4.92
N GLU A 121 -4.02 -4.75 -6.02
CA GLU A 121 -2.84 -5.61 -6.12
C GLU A 121 -1.75 -5.15 -5.14
N CYS A 122 -1.42 -3.86 -5.10
CA CYS A 122 -0.45 -3.31 -4.15
C CYS A 122 -0.85 -3.60 -2.68
N LYS A 123 -2.14 -3.49 -2.33
CA LYS A 123 -2.65 -3.82 -0.99
C LYS A 123 -2.54 -5.32 -0.69
N SER A 124 -2.82 -6.17 -1.68
CA SER A 124 -2.67 -7.62 -1.56
C SER A 124 -1.22 -8.02 -1.30
N LEU A 125 -0.27 -7.41 -2.02
CA LEU A 125 1.16 -7.62 -1.84
C LEU A 125 1.65 -7.17 -0.45
N GLU A 126 1.17 -6.03 0.04
CA GLU A 126 1.45 -5.55 1.40
C GLU A 126 0.96 -6.55 2.45
N GLN A 127 -0.25 -7.07 2.31
CA GLN A 127 -0.80 -8.10 3.20
C GLN A 127 -0.01 -9.41 3.10
N GLY A 128 0.36 -9.83 1.89
CA GLY A 128 1.18 -11.00 1.64
C GLY A 128 2.52 -10.93 2.36
N ALA A 129 3.19 -9.77 2.36
CA ALA A 129 4.46 -9.57 3.06
C ALA A 129 4.35 -9.74 4.58
N VAL A 130 3.19 -9.49 5.17
CA VAL A 130 2.96 -9.72 6.61
C VAL A 130 2.87 -11.21 6.93
N GLN A 131 2.36 -12.01 5.98
CA GLN A 131 2.10 -13.44 6.18
C GLN A 131 3.32 -14.34 5.93
N VAL A 132 4.37 -13.83 5.27
CA VAL A 132 5.58 -14.62 5.00
C VAL A 132 6.24 -15.07 6.30
N LYS A 133 6.54 -16.37 6.40
CA LYS A 133 7.27 -16.94 7.54
C LYS A 133 8.75 -16.53 7.49
N VAL A 134 9.19 -15.79 8.50
CA VAL A 134 10.53 -15.20 8.55
C VAL A 134 11.49 -16.08 9.33
N PRO A 135 12.55 -16.66 8.73
CA PRO A 135 13.59 -17.40 9.45
C PRO A 135 14.49 -16.44 10.24
N ALA A 136 15.24 -16.97 11.20
CA ALA A 136 16.14 -16.16 12.02
C ALA A 136 17.11 -15.31 11.16
N LYS A 137 17.65 -15.88 10.09
CA LYS A 137 18.54 -15.16 9.14
C LYS A 137 17.81 -14.10 8.29
N GLY A 138 16.50 -14.18 8.17
CA GLY A 138 15.65 -13.24 7.39
C GLY A 138 15.14 -12.04 8.18
N THR A 139 15.23 -12.06 9.52
CA THR A 139 14.60 -11.04 10.39
C THR A 139 15.03 -9.62 10.11
N SER A 140 16.28 -9.38 9.71
CA SER A 140 16.81 -8.04 9.43
C SER A 140 16.41 -7.50 8.06
N VAL A 141 15.98 -8.35 7.10
CA VAL A 141 15.56 -7.92 5.75
C VAL A 141 14.05 -7.80 5.63
N GLN A 142 13.28 -8.54 6.43
CA GLN A 142 11.82 -8.48 6.40
C GLN A 142 11.22 -7.08 6.59
N PRO A 143 11.74 -6.19 7.46
CA PRO A 143 11.25 -4.83 7.58
C PRO A 143 11.36 -4.04 6.28
N LEU A 144 12.40 -4.26 5.46
CA LEU A 144 12.56 -3.59 4.16
C LEU A 144 11.48 -4.04 3.18
N LEU A 145 11.18 -5.35 3.12
CA LEU A 145 10.09 -5.86 2.27
C LEU A 145 8.75 -5.25 2.66
N LYS A 146 8.39 -5.32 3.95
CA LYS A 146 7.13 -4.76 4.47
C LYS A 146 7.02 -3.27 4.23
N PHE A 147 8.07 -2.51 4.53
CA PHE A 147 8.08 -1.06 4.35
C PHE A 147 7.96 -0.68 2.86
N GLY A 148 8.72 -1.36 1.98
CA GLY A 148 8.68 -1.11 0.55
C GLY A 148 7.29 -1.36 -0.03
N LEU A 149 6.66 -2.51 0.26
CA LEU A 149 5.32 -2.83 -0.24
C LEU A 149 4.22 -1.94 0.38
N ASN A 150 4.34 -1.55 1.66
CA ASN A 150 3.44 -0.56 2.26
C ASN A 150 3.53 0.81 1.56
N ARG A 151 4.75 1.27 1.21
CA ARG A 151 4.92 2.50 0.45
C ARG A 151 4.35 2.41 -0.97
N ARG A 152 4.44 1.24 -1.64
CA ARG A 152 3.77 1.00 -2.92
C ARG A 152 2.26 1.14 -2.82
N SER A 153 1.66 0.50 -1.82
CA SER A 153 0.21 0.57 -1.57
C SER A 153 -0.26 2.00 -1.33
N LYS A 154 0.44 2.76 -0.49
CA LYS A 154 0.14 4.18 -0.24
C LYS A 154 0.34 5.04 -1.47
N GLY A 155 1.47 4.90 -2.15
CA GLY A 155 1.80 5.66 -3.34
C GLY A 155 0.81 5.44 -4.47
N ALA A 156 0.43 4.19 -4.74
CA ALA A 156 -0.58 3.87 -5.74
C ALA A 156 -1.95 4.46 -5.38
N THR A 157 -2.33 4.46 -4.09
CA THR A 157 -3.59 5.03 -3.61
C THR A 157 -3.63 6.56 -3.79
N GLU A 158 -2.55 7.27 -3.42
CA GLU A 158 -2.49 8.73 -3.61
C GLU A 158 -2.42 9.10 -5.10
N TYR A 159 -1.70 8.33 -5.91
CA TYR A 159 -1.68 8.52 -7.35
C TYR A 159 -3.07 8.32 -7.97
N GLN A 160 -3.79 7.25 -7.60
CA GLN A 160 -5.17 7.02 -8.02
C GLN A 160 -6.06 8.21 -7.69
N LYS A 161 -6.01 8.69 -6.45
CA LYS A 161 -6.79 9.86 -6.01
C LYS A 161 -6.49 11.08 -6.89
N GLY A 162 -5.22 11.36 -7.15
CA GLY A 162 -4.83 12.50 -7.99
C GLY A 162 -5.32 12.37 -9.42
N ILE A 163 -5.15 11.20 -10.04
CA ILE A 163 -5.64 10.95 -11.41
C ILE A 163 -7.18 11.04 -11.47
N THR A 164 -7.89 10.44 -10.50
CA THR A 164 -9.35 10.53 -10.46
C THR A 164 -9.83 11.97 -10.35
N THR A 165 -9.19 12.78 -9.48
CA THR A 165 -9.47 14.22 -9.37
C THR A 165 -9.22 14.95 -10.69
N LEU A 166 -8.11 14.64 -11.37
CA LEU A 166 -7.77 15.23 -12.66
C LEU A 166 -8.78 14.85 -13.75
N LEU A 167 -9.19 13.57 -13.81
CA LEU A 167 -10.18 13.07 -14.77
C LEU A 167 -11.60 13.61 -14.51
N THR A 168 -11.90 14.06 -13.27
CA THR A 168 -13.17 14.75 -12.96
C THR A 168 -13.13 16.25 -13.25
N GLY A 169 -11.94 16.81 -13.44
CA GLY A 169 -11.76 18.24 -13.75
C GLY A 169 -12.06 19.18 -12.59
N THR A 170 -12.17 18.67 -11.35
CA THR A 170 -12.63 19.46 -10.19
C THR A 170 -11.55 20.35 -9.59
N ASP A 171 -10.30 19.87 -9.50
CA ASP A 171 -9.19 20.63 -8.90
C ASP A 171 -7.85 20.12 -9.41
N THR A 172 -7.27 20.83 -10.37
CA THR A 172 -5.97 20.48 -10.98
C THR A 172 -4.82 20.60 -9.98
N ALA A 173 -4.89 21.56 -9.04
CA ALA A 173 -3.83 21.77 -8.06
C ALA A 173 -3.82 20.65 -7.01
N ALA A 174 -4.98 20.28 -6.47
CA ALA A 174 -5.11 19.13 -5.57
C ALA A 174 -4.74 17.81 -6.26
N ALA A 175 -5.10 17.65 -7.53
CA ALA A 175 -4.69 16.50 -8.34
C ALA A 175 -3.15 16.42 -8.45
N ALA A 176 -2.48 17.51 -8.78
CA ALA A 176 -1.04 17.57 -8.88
C ALA A 176 -0.35 17.22 -7.55
N GLN A 177 -0.85 17.74 -6.43
CA GLN A 177 -0.33 17.43 -5.09
C GLN A 177 -0.45 15.93 -4.74
N SER A 178 -1.62 15.34 -5.00
CA SER A 178 -1.84 13.91 -4.74
C SER A 178 -0.98 13.03 -5.63
N ILE A 179 -0.85 13.35 -6.93
CA ILE A 179 0.06 12.65 -7.87
C ILE A 179 1.50 12.74 -7.37
N GLN A 180 1.95 13.93 -6.95
CA GLN A 180 3.30 14.14 -6.44
C GLN A 180 3.56 13.31 -5.17
N ALA A 181 2.64 13.33 -4.20
CA ALA A 181 2.74 12.54 -2.99
C ALA A 181 2.82 11.03 -3.32
N GLY A 182 1.97 10.57 -4.22
CA GLY A 182 1.95 9.19 -4.69
C GLY A 182 3.28 8.78 -5.34
N LEU A 183 3.79 9.56 -6.29
CA LEU A 183 5.06 9.26 -6.96
C LEU A 183 6.26 9.29 -6.02
N ARG A 184 6.29 10.18 -5.02
CA ARG A 184 7.34 10.19 -3.98
C ARG A 184 7.33 8.91 -3.14
N ASP A 185 6.15 8.44 -2.71
CA ASP A 185 6.03 7.19 -1.98
C ASP A 185 6.45 5.98 -2.84
N LEU A 186 6.13 5.98 -4.13
CA LEU A 186 6.55 4.95 -5.08
C LEU A 186 8.07 4.94 -5.28
N VAL A 187 8.73 6.09 -5.39
CA VAL A 187 10.20 6.19 -5.45
C VAL A 187 10.84 5.61 -4.19
N VAL A 188 10.35 6.01 -3.00
CA VAL A 188 10.85 5.47 -1.73
C VAL A 188 10.66 3.96 -1.66
N SER A 189 9.53 3.45 -2.15
CA SER A 189 9.27 2.02 -2.27
C SER A 189 10.30 1.32 -3.14
N ASP A 190 10.53 1.84 -4.35
CA ASP A 190 11.45 1.24 -5.32
C ASP A 190 12.87 1.12 -4.76
N GLU A 191 13.39 2.18 -4.14
CA GLU A 191 14.71 2.17 -3.50
C GLU A 191 14.75 1.21 -2.30
N THR A 192 13.68 1.13 -1.51
CA THR A 192 13.60 0.21 -0.36
C THR A 192 13.59 -1.25 -0.81
N LEU A 193 12.86 -1.59 -1.87
CA LEU A 193 12.80 -2.95 -2.39
C LEU A 193 14.10 -3.37 -3.09
N LEU A 194 14.82 -2.44 -3.71
CA LEU A 194 16.18 -2.69 -4.20
C LEU A 194 17.16 -2.95 -3.04
N ALA A 195 17.03 -2.21 -1.93
CA ALA A 195 17.81 -2.47 -0.72
C ALA A 195 17.46 -3.82 -0.09
N PHE A 196 16.18 -4.23 -0.09
CA PHE A 196 15.74 -5.57 0.31
C PHE A 196 16.44 -6.64 -0.54
N LYS A 197 16.37 -6.54 -1.87
CA LYS A 197 17.01 -7.47 -2.82
C LYS A 197 18.50 -7.61 -2.52
N SER A 198 19.24 -6.52 -2.49
CA SER A 198 20.70 -6.51 -2.22
C SER A 198 21.05 -7.12 -0.87
N SER A 199 20.28 -6.79 0.18
CA SER A 199 20.48 -7.32 1.52
C SER A 199 20.20 -8.83 1.60
N LEU A 200 19.15 -9.31 0.92
CA LEU A 200 18.83 -10.74 0.86
C LEU A 200 19.88 -11.54 0.07
N GLU A 201 20.34 -11.03 -1.07
CA GLU A 201 21.43 -11.63 -1.86
C GLU A 201 22.72 -11.76 -1.03
N THR A 202 23.04 -10.74 -0.22
CA THR A 202 24.21 -10.78 0.66
C THR A 202 24.08 -11.89 1.70
N LYS A 203 22.89 -12.08 2.27
CA LYS A 203 22.64 -13.17 3.23
C LYS A 203 22.69 -14.55 2.59
N LEU A 204 22.15 -14.69 1.40
CA LEU A 204 22.20 -15.94 0.62
C LEU A 204 23.64 -16.32 0.29
N ARG A 205 24.46 -15.36 -0.16
CA ARG A 205 25.91 -15.58 -0.39
C ARG A 205 26.62 -16.03 0.88
N ALA A 206 26.37 -15.37 2.01
CA ALA A 206 26.94 -15.75 3.30
C ALA A 206 26.48 -17.15 3.75
N ALA A 207 25.28 -17.56 3.41
CA ALA A 207 24.73 -18.88 3.66
C ALA A 207 25.19 -19.95 2.63
N LYS A 208 25.95 -19.56 1.60
CA LYS A 208 26.32 -20.40 0.44
C LYS A 208 25.08 -21.02 -0.23
N ALA A 209 23.99 -20.24 -0.29
CA ALA A 209 22.73 -20.64 -0.91
C ALA A 209 22.67 -20.05 -2.33
N ASP A 210 22.57 -20.91 -3.31
CA ASP A 210 22.41 -20.53 -4.72
C ASP A 210 20.90 -20.42 -5.03
N THR A 211 20.31 -19.30 -4.62
CA THR A 211 18.89 -19.00 -4.88
C THR A 211 18.81 -17.57 -5.39
N PRO A 212 18.37 -17.35 -6.63
CA PRO A 212 18.24 -16.01 -7.17
C PRO A 212 17.18 -15.22 -6.42
N VAL A 213 17.40 -13.91 -6.27
CA VAL A 213 16.41 -12.97 -5.73
C VAL A 213 15.77 -12.23 -6.90
N ALA A 214 14.45 -12.24 -6.97
CA ALA A 214 13.70 -11.60 -8.02
C ALA A 214 13.92 -10.08 -8.05
N ASP A 215 13.78 -9.48 -9.22
CA ASP A 215 13.82 -8.03 -9.37
C ASP A 215 12.47 -7.42 -9.00
N PRO A 216 12.41 -6.41 -8.11
CA PRO A 216 11.15 -5.84 -7.67
C PRO A 216 10.45 -4.98 -8.74
N GLY A 217 11.09 -4.72 -9.88
CA GLY A 217 10.60 -3.74 -10.83
C GLY A 217 10.56 -2.32 -10.26
N ARG A 218 10.41 -1.34 -11.12
CA ARG A 218 10.27 0.07 -10.72
C ARG A 218 8.93 0.62 -11.16
N PHE A 219 8.22 1.28 -10.25
CA PHE A 219 7.02 2.05 -10.55
C PHE A 219 7.37 3.41 -11.16
N VAL A 220 8.49 3.98 -10.75
CA VAL A 220 8.92 5.31 -11.17
C VAL A 220 10.34 5.23 -11.74
N ALA A 221 10.53 5.77 -12.94
CA ALA A 221 11.80 5.67 -13.64
C ALA A 221 12.94 6.41 -12.90
N SER A 222 12.63 7.57 -12.30
CA SER A 222 13.62 8.39 -11.58
C SER A 222 12.96 9.29 -10.54
N LEU A 223 13.76 9.78 -9.59
CA LEU A 223 13.32 10.76 -8.58
C LEU A 223 12.82 12.07 -9.23
N ASP A 224 13.40 12.45 -10.37
CA ASP A 224 13.01 13.66 -11.11
C ASP A 224 11.56 13.61 -11.61
N SER A 225 11.02 12.40 -11.81
CA SER A 225 9.61 12.20 -12.18
C SER A 225 8.65 12.69 -11.09
N ALA A 226 9.08 12.75 -9.84
CA ALA A 226 8.32 13.29 -8.71
C ALA A 226 8.61 14.78 -8.41
N SER A 227 9.36 15.47 -9.27
CA SER A 227 9.59 16.91 -9.14
C SER A 227 8.33 17.70 -9.49
N THR A 228 8.16 18.89 -8.88
CA THR A 228 6.99 19.73 -9.15
C THR A 228 6.89 20.11 -10.64
N ALA A 229 8.02 20.37 -11.30
CA ALA A 229 8.04 20.70 -12.72
C ALA A 229 7.55 19.52 -13.59
N SER A 230 8.07 18.31 -13.35
CA SER A 230 7.65 17.09 -14.05
C SER A 230 6.17 16.77 -13.84
N ILE A 231 5.69 16.93 -12.61
CA ILE A 231 4.27 16.71 -12.28
C ILE A 231 3.37 17.72 -13.00
N ASN A 232 3.72 19.01 -12.97
CA ASN A 232 2.92 20.03 -13.67
C ASN A 232 2.90 19.77 -15.18
N ALA A 233 4.02 19.40 -15.78
CA ALA A 233 4.09 19.01 -17.20
C ALA A 233 3.23 17.77 -17.49
N TYR A 234 3.29 16.76 -16.62
CA TYR A 234 2.48 15.54 -16.72
C TYR A 234 0.98 15.82 -16.63
N VAL A 235 0.55 16.57 -15.61
CA VAL A 235 -0.84 16.99 -15.42
C VAL A 235 -1.34 17.79 -16.63
N ALA A 236 -0.55 18.75 -17.13
CA ALA A 236 -0.89 19.52 -18.32
C ALA A 236 -0.99 18.61 -19.56
N SER A 237 -0.13 17.61 -19.71
CA SER A 237 -0.19 16.65 -20.81
C SER A 237 -1.45 15.80 -20.81
N ILE A 238 -1.89 15.36 -19.62
CA ILE A 238 -3.15 14.63 -19.46
C ILE A 238 -4.31 15.56 -19.76
N ALA A 239 -4.36 16.74 -19.17
CA ALA A 239 -5.42 17.72 -19.40
C ALA A 239 -5.58 18.08 -20.88
N LYS A 240 -4.46 18.14 -21.63
CA LYS A 240 -4.48 18.39 -23.09
C LYS A 240 -5.02 17.20 -23.89
N LYS A 241 -4.79 15.96 -23.42
CA LYS A 241 -5.21 14.73 -24.09
C LYS A 241 -6.62 14.29 -23.68
N LEU A 242 -7.03 14.64 -22.46
CA LEU A 242 -8.44 14.46 -22.12
C LEU A 242 -9.21 15.13 -23.26
N PRO A 243 -10.14 14.39 -23.93
CA PRO A 243 -11.07 15.04 -24.85
C PRO A 243 -11.57 16.20 -24.03
N ALA A 244 -11.33 17.42 -24.50
CA ALA A 244 -11.73 18.60 -23.77
C ALA A 244 -13.09 18.21 -23.25
N THR A 245 -13.17 17.82 -21.93
CA THR A 245 -14.43 17.64 -21.25
C THR A 245 -15.01 18.96 -21.52
N ALA A 246 -15.83 19.03 -22.63
CA ALA A 246 -16.04 20.22 -23.38
C ALA A 246 -15.81 21.33 -22.39
N ALA A 247 -14.58 21.87 -22.45
CA ALA A 247 -14.04 22.75 -21.41
C ALA A 247 -15.15 23.70 -21.33
N SER A 248 -15.91 23.60 -20.28
CA SER A 248 -17.21 24.21 -20.24
C SER A 248 -17.14 25.38 -21.19
N THR A 249 -17.37 25.03 -22.49
CA THR A 249 -17.24 25.96 -23.58
C THR A 249 -18.20 26.99 -23.12
N SER A 250 -17.61 28.04 -22.50
CA SER A 250 -18.39 29.13 -21.92
C SER A 250 -19.85 28.76 -21.94
N THR A 251 -20.16 27.72 -21.14
CA THR A 251 -21.51 27.42 -20.82
C THR A 251 -21.85 28.71 -20.18
N THR A 252 -22.46 29.56 -20.97
CA THR A 252 -23.15 30.77 -20.48
C THR A 252 -23.81 30.25 -19.23
N ALA A 253 -23.17 30.57 -18.08
CA ALA A 253 -23.37 29.88 -16.81
C ALA A 253 -24.84 29.60 -16.70
N ALA A 254 -25.26 28.31 -16.79
CA ALA A 254 -26.65 27.97 -17.00
C ALA A 254 -27.38 28.51 -15.78
N ALA A 255 -28.05 29.61 -15.97
CA ALA A 255 -28.72 30.35 -14.89
C ALA A 255 -29.86 29.52 -14.28
N ASN A 256 -30.31 28.49 -15.00
CA ASN A 256 -31.35 27.59 -14.51
C ASN A 256 -31.11 26.13 -14.96
N PRO A 257 -31.74 25.14 -14.29
CA PRO A 257 -31.60 23.73 -14.58
C PRO A 257 -31.93 23.36 -16.05
N SER A 258 -33.02 23.93 -16.62
CA SER A 258 -33.43 23.60 -17.98
C SER A 258 -32.38 24.00 -19.03
N GLN A 259 -31.68 25.12 -18.83
CA GLN A 259 -30.57 25.52 -19.68
C GLN A 259 -29.38 24.55 -19.58
N ALA A 260 -29.06 24.05 -18.37
CA ALA A 260 -28.03 23.06 -18.17
C ALA A 260 -28.36 21.75 -18.91
N MET A 261 -29.60 21.26 -18.79
CA MET A 261 -30.09 20.08 -19.50
C MET A 261 -30.08 20.26 -21.01
N THR A 262 -30.56 21.41 -21.49
CA THR A 262 -30.57 21.77 -22.93
C THR A 262 -29.14 21.78 -23.49
N ALA A 263 -28.20 22.42 -22.80
CA ALA A 263 -26.79 22.46 -23.20
C ALA A 263 -26.17 21.05 -23.24
N TYR A 264 -26.48 20.23 -22.25
CA TYR A 264 -26.02 18.83 -22.18
C TYR A 264 -26.60 18.01 -23.36
N LEU A 265 -27.90 18.06 -23.62
CA LEU A 265 -28.56 17.33 -24.72
C LEU A 265 -28.02 17.75 -26.08
N LYS A 266 -27.85 19.07 -26.32
CA LYS A 266 -27.21 19.58 -27.54
C LYS A 266 -25.78 19.06 -27.71
N SER A 267 -25.01 18.95 -26.61
CA SER A 267 -23.65 18.37 -26.66
C SER A 267 -23.64 16.89 -27.05
N LYS A 268 -24.77 16.19 -26.89
CA LYS A 268 -24.99 14.80 -27.31
C LYS A 268 -25.61 14.68 -28.71
N GLY A 269 -25.82 15.81 -29.40
CA GLY A 269 -26.43 15.82 -30.73
C GLY A 269 -27.94 15.65 -30.72
N THR A 270 -28.62 15.80 -29.56
CA THR A 270 -30.07 15.67 -29.43
C THR A 270 -30.72 17.00 -29.80
N ASP A 271 -31.76 16.97 -30.67
CA ASP A 271 -32.59 18.13 -30.92
C ASP A 271 -33.43 18.44 -29.67
N THR A 272 -33.35 19.66 -29.20
CA THR A 272 -34.01 20.11 -27.98
C THR A 272 -35.21 21.02 -28.23
N SER A 273 -35.59 21.21 -29.49
CA SER A 273 -36.63 22.16 -29.87
C SER A 273 -38.02 21.75 -29.40
N SER A 274 -38.27 20.43 -29.26
CA SER A 274 -39.55 19.84 -28.82
C SER A 274 -39.51 19.30 -27.38
N MET A 275 -38.43 19.57 -26.64
CA MET A 275 -38.26 19.04 -25.27
C MET A 275 -39.06 19.83 -24.24
N THR A 276 -39.70 19.09 -23.35
CA THR A 276 -40.32 19.63 -22.14
C THR A 276 -39.49 19.25 -20.91
N TYR A 277 -39.41 20.16 -19.96
CA TYR A 277 -38.59 19.98 -18.75
C TYR A 277 -39.44 20.04 -17.50
N GLU A 278 -39.26 19.11 -16.57
CA GLU A 278 -40.00 19.09 -15.31
C GLU A 278 -39.05 18.87 -14.13
N VAL A 279 -39.33 19.48 -12.99
CA VAL A 279 -38.64 19.21 -11.72
C VAL A 279 -39.24 17.96 -11.12
N VAL A 280 -38.42 16.96 -10.88
CA VAL A 280 -38.82 15.67 -10.30
C VAL A 280 -38.62 15.66 -8.80
N SER A 281 -37.46 16.12 -8.35
CA SER A 281 -37.10 16.16 -6.93
C SER A 281 -36.08 17.27 -6.67
N SER A 282 -36.17 17.89 -5.49
CA SER A 282 -35.16 18.85 -5.02
C SER A 282 -34.74 18.46 -3.61
N SER A 283 -33.46 18.61 -3.31
CA SER A 283 -32.98 18.39 -1.93
C SER A 283 -33.46 19.52 -1.03
N SER A 284 -33.94 19.14 0.14
CA SER A 284 -34.33 20.09 1.19
C SER A 284 -33.14 20.46 2.08
N SER A 285 -32.14 19.60 2.16
CA SER A 285 -30.91 19.82 2.95
C SER A 285 -29.89 20.67 2.19
N ASP A 286 -29.89 20.60 0.85
CA ASP A 286 -29.02 21.40 -0.02
C ASP A 286 -29.79 21.80 -1.30
N PRO A 287 -30.38 23.02 -1.35
CA PRO A 287 -31.17 23.50 -2.51
C PRO A 287 -30.39 23.54 -3.83
N GLY A 288 -29.06 23.44 -3.77
CA GLY A 288 -28.19 23.32 -4.94
C GLY A 288 -28.27 21.97 -5.64
N TRP A 289 -29.02 20.98 -5.12
CA TRP A 289 -29.18 19.68 -5.75
C TRP A 289 -30.62 19.41 -6.18
N LYS A 290 -30.76 18.93 -7.43
CA LYS A 290 -32.07 18.58 -8.02
C LYS A 290 -31.96 17.35 -8.91
N ILE A 291 -33.10 16.68 -9.07
CA ILE A 291 -33.37 15.74 -10.16
C ILE A 291 -34.47 16.31 -11.00
N ASP A 292 -34.16 16.60 -12.24
CA ASP A 292 -35.12 17.07 -13.23
C ASP A 292 -35.23 16.05 -14.38
N ALA A 293 -36.30 16.10 -15.15
CA ALA A 293 -36.47 15.25 -16.32
C ALA A 293 -36.70 16.09 -17.58
N ALA A 294 -36.19 15.59 -18.70
CA ALA A 294 -36.53 16.04 -20.01
C ALA A 294 -37.30 14.95 -20.76
N SER A 295 -38.37 15.32 -21.46
CA SER A 295 -39.17 14.42 -22.30
C SER A 295 -39.43 15.04 -23.65
N GLU A 296 -39.33 14.21 -24.67
CA GLU A 296 -39.77 14.57 -26.03
C GLU A 296 -41.24 14.19 -26.22
N SER A 297 -41.96 14.94 -27.02
CA SER A 297 -43.38 14.65 -27.34
C SER A 297 -43.53 13.26 -27.98
N GLY A 298 -44.09 12.31 -27.23
CA GLY A 298 -44.20 10.89 -27.64
C GLY A 298 -43.00 10.00 -27.36
N GLY A 299 -41.95 10.52 -26.71
CA GLY A 299 -40.73 9.82 -26.36
C GLY A 299 -40.64 9.44 -24.89
N GLY A 300 -39.55 8.74 -24.52
CA GLY A 300 -39.20 8.41 -23.13
C GLY A 300 -38.72 9.62 -22.34
N LYS A 301 -38.74 9.51 -20.99
CA LYS A 301 -38.14 10.49 -20.10
C LYS A 301 -36.65 10.21 -19.91
N THR A 302 -35.84 11.25 -19.92
CA THR A 302 -34.45 11.23 -19.48
C THR A 302 -34.33 12.04 -18.20
N TYR A 303 -33.85 11.41 -17.13
CA TYR A 303 -33.62 12.05 -15.82
C TYR A 303 -32.21 12.60 -15.75
N PHE A 304 -32.05 13.73 -15.05
CA PHE A 304 -30.80 14.45 -14.87
C PHE A 304 -30.57 14.73 -13.39
N LEU A 305 -29.42 14.30 -12.85
CA LEU A 305 -28.94 14.75 -11.58
C LEU A 305 -28.21 16.08 -11.81
N LEU A 306 -28.64 17.13 -11.15
CA LEU A 306 -28.17 18.49 -11.34
C LEU A 306 -27.58 19.02 -10.03
N HIS A 307 -26.49 19.76 -10.16
CA HIS A 307 -25.85 20.45 -9.03
C HIS A 307 -25.54 21.90 -9.39
N GLN A 308 -25.85 22.83 -8.48
CA GLN A 308 -25.54 24.24 -8.61
C GLN A 308 -24.21 24.56 -7.95
N VAL A 309 -23.22 24.97 -8.73
CA VAL A 309 -21.90 25.38 -8.23
C VAL A 309 -21.68 26.86 -8.59
N ASN A 310 -21.40 27.68 -7.61
CA ASN A 310 -21.18 29.11 -7.81
C ASN A 310 -22.30 29.82 -8.59
N GLY A 311 -23.54 29.44 -8.32
CA GLY A 311 -24.73 30.02 -8.97
C GLY A 311 -25.06 29.46 -10.36
N SER A 312 -24.26 28.51 -10.88
CA SER A 312 -24.44 27.89 -12.19
C SER A 312 -24.85 26.43 -12.05
N TRP A 313 -25.86 26.01 -12.80
CA TRP A 313 -26.33 24.63 -12.84
C TRP A 313 -25.49 23.77 -13.79
N THR A 314 -25.12 22.57 -13.35
CA THR A 314 -24.38 21.58 -14.12
C THR A 314 -25.06 20.21 -14.05
N VAL A 315 -24.99 19.42 -15.12
CA VAL A 315 -25.44 18.03 -15.14
C VAL A 315 -24.33 17.16 -14.56
N VAL A 316 -24.64 16.48 -13.45
CA VAL A 316 -23.72 15.53 -12.78
C VAL A 316 -23.85 14.14 -13.38
N ASP A 317 -25.10 13.70 -13.64
CA ASP A 317 -25.41 12.40 -14.25
C ASP A 317 -26.74 12.46 -15.01
N SER A 318 -26.97 11.50 -15.90
CA SER A 318 -28.22 11.41 -16.67
C SER A 318 -28.50 9.99 -17.13
N GLY A 319 -29.80 9.66 -17.31
CA GLY A 319 -30.19 8.34 -17.77
C GLY A 319 -31.69 8.14 -17.80
N SER A 320 -32.16 6.93 -18.16
CA SER A 320 -33.58 6.56 -18.07
C SER A 320 -34.06 6.42 -16.61
N ALA A 321 -33.13 6.44 -15.66
CA ALA A 321 -33.33 6.44 -14.21
C ALA A 321 -32.15 7.11 -13.54
N ILE A 322 -32.31 7.66 -12.33
CA ILE A 322 -31.23 8.03 -11.41
C ILE A 322 -31.30 7.09 -10.23
N THR A 323 -30.33 6.19 -10.15
CA THR A 323 -30.24 5.14 -9.14
C THR A 323 -29.60 5.63 -7.85
N ALA A 324 -29.78 4.89 -6.75
CA ALA A 324 -29.10 5.16 -5.48
C ALA A 324 -27.56 5.14 -5.63
N ALA A 325 -27.02 4.30 -6.53
CA ALA A 325 -25.60 4.24 -6.82
C ALA A 325 -25.09 5.52 -7.49
N GLN A 326 -25.85 6.09 -8.42
CA GLN A 326 -25.52 7.34 -9.10
C GLN A 326 -25.61 8.54 -8.14
N LEU A 327 -26.63 8.60 -7.28
CA LEU A 327 -26.73 9.61 -6.23
C LEU A 327 -25.50 9.58 -5.31
N LYS A 328 -25.12 8.40 -4.87
CA LYS A 328 -23.91 8.22 -4.02
C LYS A 328 -22.62 8.59 -4.77
N ALA A 329 -22.50 8.20 -6.03
CA ALA A 329 -21.31 8.51 -6.85
C ALA A 329 -21.19 10.01 -7.14
N GLY A 330 -22.34 10.70 -7.31
CA GLY A 330 -22.40 12.14 -7.48
C GLY A 330 -22.23 12.95 -6.19
N ALA A 331 -22.09 12.28 -5.03
CA ALA A 331 -22.09 12.91 -3.70
C ALA A 331 -23.35 13.76 -3.42
N ALA A 332 -24.48 13.33 -3.97
CA ALA A 332 -25.76 14.02 -3.77
C ALA A 332 -26.24 13.85 -2.31
N PRO A 333 -27.00 14.81 -1.76
CA PRO A 333 -27.61 14.73 -0.44
C PRO A 333 -28.48 13.48 -0.26
N THR A 334 -28.53 12.93 0.94
CA THR A 334 -29.22 11.67 1.25
C THR A 334 -30.75 11.78 1.22
N ASP A 335 -31.29 12.98 1.22
CA ASP A 335 -32.71 13.27 1.10
C ASP A 335 -33.24 13.23 -0.35
N LEU A 336 -32.34 13.27 -1.37
CA LEU A 336 -32.70 12.96 -2.74
C LEU A 336 -32.94 11.46 -2.90
N LYS A 337 -34.09 11.10 -3.49
CA LYS A 337 -34.48 9.72 -3.71
C LYS A 337 -34.24 9.30 -5.15
N PRO A 338 -33.88 8.03 -5.40
CA PRO A 338 -33.82 7.49 -6.75
C PRO A 338 -35.15 7.66 -7.50
N VAL A 339 -35.05 7.83 -8.82
CA VAL A 339 -36.20 8.02 -9.72
C VAL A 339 -35.98 7.21 -11.00
N GLY A 340 -37.09 6.83 -11.65
CA GLY A 340 -37.08 6.08 -12.90
C GLY A 340 -38.06 4.94 -12.95
#